data_f266f38077156d8ea2e71104489889fe
#
_entry.id   f266f38077156d8ea2e71104489889fe
#
_cell.length_a   1.000
_cell.length_b   1.000
_cell.length_c   1.000
_cell.angle_alpha   90.00
_cell.angle_beta   90.00
_cell.angle_gamma   90.00
#
_symmetry.space_group_name_H-M   'P 1'
#
loop_
_entity.id
_entity.type
_entity.pdbx_description
1 polymer ?
#
loop_
_entity_poly.entity_id
_entity_poly.type
_entity_poly.pdbx_seq_one_letter_code
_entity_poly.pdbx_strand_id
1 'polypeptide(L)'
;MATTPAPRLLLIDNYDSFTYNLVQAFLVLGAEVLVRRNDEIDVAGALALAPTHLCISPGPGTPRDAGVSMRMIEAFAGRVPVFGVCLGQQALVEVCGGRVVRNSRLMHGKTSLVEHDGRGGYAGLWSPLEVGRYHSLVAE
;
A
#
# COMPACT_ATOMS: atom_id res chain seq x y z
N MET A 1 9.81 -4.98 32.36
CA MET A 1 8.67 -4.80 31.44
C MET A 1 9.02 -5.40 30.10
N ALA A 2 8.16 -6.22 29.56
CA ALA A 2 8.34 -6.73 28.20
C ALA A 2 8.12 -5.59 27.20
N THR A 3 9.13 -5.28 26.39
CA THR A 3 8.97 -4.36 25.26
C THR A 3 8.21 -5.08 24.15
N THR A 4 7.16 -4.47 23.65
CA THR A 4 6.49 -4.98 22.45
C THR A 4 7.51 -5.04 21.32
N PRO A 5 7.68 -6.17 20.64
CA PRO A 5 8.61 -6.26 19.53
C PRO A 5 8.23 -5.25 18.44
N ALA A 6 9.23 -4.73 17.76
CA ALA A 6 9.01 -3.81 16.64
C ALA A 6 8.12 -4.47 15.58
N PRO A 7 7.18 -3.72 14.97
CA PRO A 7 6.41 -4.23 13.85
C PRO A 7 7.35 -4.65 12.70
N ARG A 8 7.11 -5.83 12.14
CA ARG A 8 7.82 -6.32 10.95
C ARG A 8 6.95 -6.09 9.73
N LEU A 9 7.30 -5.11 8.93
CA LEU A 9 6.58 -4.75 7.73
C LEU A 9 7.20 -5.41 6.50
N LEU A 10 6.43 -6.23 5.80
CA LEU A 10 6.79 -6.66 4.45
C LEU A 10 6.24 -5.63 3.45
N LEU A 11 7.14 -5.04 2.67
CA LEU A 11 6.78 -4.08 1.63
C LEU A 11 7.06 -4.71 0.26
N ILE A 12 6.01 -4.88 -0.53
CA ILE A 12 6.13 -5.34 -1.91
C ILE A 12 6.38 -4.15 -2.81
N ASP A 13 7.55 -4.15 -3.45
CA ASP A 13 7.98 -3.10 -4.39
C ASP A 13 7.50 -3.44 -5.80
N ASN A 14 6.61 -2.63 -6.34
CA ASN A 14 6.11 -2.72 -7.70
C ASN A 14 6.98 -1.96 -8.70
N TYR A 15 8.30 -1.90 -8.47
CA TYR A 15 9.26 -1.20 -9.35
C TYR A 15 8.97 0.28 -9.46
N ASP A 16 8.75 0.93 -8.32
CA ASP A 16 8.43 2.34 -8.22
C ASP A 16 9.54 3.14 -7.54
N SER A 17 9.81 4.33 -8.05
CA SER A 17 10.82 5.23 -7.47
C SER A 17 10.42 5.76 -6.08
N PHE A 18 9.15 5.75 -5.75
CA PHE A 18 8.64 6.23 -4.46
C PHE A 18 8.72 5.18 -3.35
N THR A 19 9.01 3.92 -3.66
CA THR A 19 9.03 2.81 -2.68
C THR A 19 9.92 3.12 -1.49
N TYR A 20 11.12 3.64 -1.69
CA TYR A 20 12.05 3.93 -0.60
C TYR A 20 11.67 5.14 0.24
N ASN A 21 10.83 6.05 -0.24
CA ASN A 21 10.21 7.09 0.59
C ASN A 21 9.27 6.46 1.61
N LEU A 22 8.51 5.44 1.21
CA LEU A 22 7.67 4.66 2.13
C LEU A 22 8.53 3.89 3.14
N VAL A 23 9.60 3.25 2.69
CA VAL A 23 10.55 2.54 3.58
C VAL A 23 11.04 3.48 4.67
N GLN A 24 11.51 4.67 4.31
CA GLN A 24 12.02 5.64 5.28
C GLN A 24 10.93 6.08 6.27
N ALA A 25 9.71 6.33 5.79
CA ALA A 25 8.61 6.71 6.66
C ALA A 25 8.30 5.62 7.70
N PHE A 26 8.28 4.36 7.30
CA PHE A 26 8.04 3.24 8.21
C PHE A 26 9.22 3.01 9.18
N LEU A 27 10.46 3.20 8.73
CA LEU A 27 11.63 3.12 9.61
C LEU A 27 11.59 4.20 10.69
N VAL A 28 11.21 5.43 10.34
CA VAL A 28 11.04 6.53 11.32
C VAL A 28 9.97 6.18 12.36
N LEU A 29 8.93 5.43 11.97
CA LEU A 29 7.89 4.94 12.89
C LEU A 29 8.34 3.74 13.73
N GLY A 30 9.58 3.27 13.57
CA GLY A 30 10.16 2.21 14.38
C GLY A 30 9.87 0.78 13.85
N ALA A 31 9.40 0.64 12.61
CA ALA A 31 9.20 -0.67 12.01
C ALA A 31 10.51 -1.28 11.50
N GLU A 32 10.63 -2.60 11.59
CA GLU A 32 11.56 -3.39 10.76
C GLU A 32 10.92 -3.52 9.36
N VAL A 33 11.61 -3.07 8.32
CA VAL A 33 11.05 -3.08 6.96
C VAL A 33 11.80 -4.07 6.08
N LEU A 34 11.08 -5.04 5.55
CA LEU A 34 11.57 -6.03 4.59
C LEU A 34 11.03 -5.67 3.21
N VAL A 35 11.89 -5.23 2.31
CA VAL A 35 11.52 -4.89 0.93
C VAL A 35 11.74 -6.09 0.03
N ARG A 36 10.74 -6.46 -0.75
CA ARG A 36 10.82 -7.48 -1.80
C ARG A 36 10.12 -6.98 -3.05
N ARG A 37 10.74 -7.14 -4.20
CA ARG A 37 10.10 -6.82 -5.47
C ARG A 37 8.99 -7.83 -5.79
N ASN A 38 8.02 -7.41 -6.56
CA ASN A 38 6.81 -8.18 -6.84
C ASN A 38 7.03 -9.48 -7.64
N ASP A 39 8.22 -9.67 -8.17
CA ASP A 39 8.67 -10.86 -8.92
C ASP A 39 9.80 -11.63 -8.21
N GLU A 40 10.24 -11.20 -7.04
CA GLU A 40 11.34 -11.81 -6.28
C GLU A 40 10.87 -12.68 -5.11
N ILE A 41 9.59 -12.67 -4.78
CA ILE A 41 9.03 -13.43 -3.67
C ILE A 41 7.67 -14.00 -4.06
N ASP A 42 7.38 -15.19 -3.57
CA ASP A 42 6.06 -15.79 -3.64
C ASP A 42 5.33 -15.72 -2.28
N VAL A 43 4.07 -16.14 -2.25
CA VAL A 43 3.25 -16.12 -1.04
C VAL A 43 3.86 -17.00 0.05
N ALA A 44 4.40 -18.18 -0.29
CA ALA A 44 5.02 -19.07 0.68
C ALA A 44 6.26 -18.44 1.33
N GLY A 45 7.11 -17.79 0.53
CA GLY A 45 8.25 -17.04 1.01
C GLY A 45 7.87 -15.87 1.91
N ALA A 46 6.81 -15.16 1.55
CA ALA A 46 6.29 -14.07 2.37
C ALA A 46 5.74 -14.54 3.72
N LEU A 47 4.99 -15.64 3.73
CA LEU A 47 4.48 -16.24 4.97
C LEU A 47 5.62 -16.70 5.89
N ALA A 48 6.69 -17.25 5.31
CA ALA A 48 7.87 -17.70 6.07
C ALA A 48 8.61 -16.53 6.75
N LEU A 49 8.52 -15.31 6.22
CA LEU A 49 9.06 -14.10 6.86
C LEU A 49 8.28 -13.69 8.11
N ALA A 50 7.08 -14.21 8.31
CA ALA A 50 6.19 -13.90 9.43
C ALA A 50 6.02 -12.39 9.66
N PRO A 51 5.60 -11.60 8.64
CA PRO A 51 5.39 -10.19 8.83
C PRO A 51 4.18 -9.93 9.72
N THR A 52 4.23 -8.82 10.46
CA THR A 52 3.09 -8.32 11.25
C THR A 52 2.22 -7.36 10.46
N HIS A 53 2.74 -6.82 9.37
CA HIS A 53 2.07 -5.85 8.49
C HIS A 53 2.50 -6.08 7.04
N LEU A 54 1.61 -5.79 6.10
CA LEU A 54 1.88 -5.83 4.66
C LEU A 54 1.62 -4.46 4.05
N CYS A 55 2.57 -3.98 3.24
CA CYS A 55 2.39 -2.78 2.43
C CYS A 55 2.63 -3.11 0.96
N ILE A 56 1.76 -2.63 0.09
CA ILE A 56 1.88 -2.73 -1.36
C ILE A 56 2.19 -1.34 -1.92
N SER A 57 3.31 -1.20 -2.60
CA SER A 57 3.81 0.08 -3.10
C SER A 57 3.04 0.60 -4.31
N PRO A 58 3.21 1.90 -4.65
CA PRO A 58 2.91 2.38 -5.98
C PRO A 58 3.63 1.57 -7.05
N GLY A 59 3.23 1.72 -8.29
CA GLY A 59 3.88 1.10 -9.43
C GLY A 59 3.21 1.41 -10.74
N PRO A 60 3.80 1.01 -11.87
CA PRO A 60 3.24 1.22 -13.19
C PRO A 60 2.13 0.23 -13.52
N GLY A 61 1.31 0.58 -14.49
CA GLY A 61 0.28 -0.29 -15.04
C GLY A 61 -0.94 -0.45 -14.16
N THR A 62 -1.55 -1.61 -14.26
CA THR A 62 -2.74 -2.00 -13.49
C THR A 62 -2.39 -2.98 -12.38
N PRO A 63 -3.31 -3.24 -11.43
CA PRO A 63 -3.07 -4.25 -10.39
C PRO A 63 -2.69 -5.63 -10.94
N ARG A 64 -3.20 -6.01 -12.10
CA ARG A 64 -2.89 -7.30 -12.76
C ARG A 64 -1.47 -7.35 -13.30
N ASP A 65 -0.85 -6.20 -13.56
CA ASP A 65 0.54 -6.08 -14.01
C ASP A 65 1.54 -6.08 -12.84
N ALA A 66 1.05 -6.11 -11.61
CA ALA A 66 1.84 -5.93 -10.39
C ALA A 66 2.37 -7.25 -9.80
N GLY A 67 2.68 -8.22 -10.64
CA GLY A 67 3.27 -9.50 -10.21
C GLY A 67 2.46 -10.20 -9.13
N VAL A 68 3.09 -10.47 -8.00
CA VAL A 68 2.49 -11.20 -6.87
C VAL A 68 1.56 -10.34 -5.99
N SER A 69 1.47 -9.03 -6.23
CA SER A 69 0.83 -8.09 -5.30
C SER A 69 -0.61 -8.45 -4.93
N MET A 70 -1.45 -8.79 -5.89
CA MET A 70 -2.84 -9.18 -5.59
C MET A 70 -2.91 -10.46 -4.77
N ARG A 71 -2.12 -11.47 -5.11
CA ARG A 71 -2.05 -12.73 -4.35
C ARG A 71 -1.51 -12.54 -2.93
N MET A 72 -0.60 -11.59 -2.73
CA MET A 72 -0.14 -11.20 -1.39
C MET A 72 -1.28 -10.63 -0.57
N ILE A 73 -2.06 -9.71 -1.13
CA ILE A 73 -3.23 -9.16 -0.44
C ILE A 73 -4.21 -10.26 -0.06
N GLU A 74 -4.54 -11.16 -0.98
CA GLU A 74 -5.44 -12.30 -0.72
C GLU A 74 -4.94 -13.18 0.41
N ALA A 75 -3.64 -13.48 0.44
CA ALA A 75 -3.04 -14.36 1.44
C ALA A 75 -2.98 -13.73 2.84
N PHE A 76 -2.78 -12.42 2.93
CA PHE A 76 -2.59 -11.72 4.20
C PHE A 76 -3.85 -11.02 4.72
N ALA A 77 -4.85 -10.79 3.88
CA ALA A 77 -6.12 -10.17 4.30
C ALA A 77 -6.76 -10.96 5.43
N GLY A 78 -7.15 -10.26 6.49
CA GLY A 78 -7.71 -10.88 7.70
C GLY A 78 -6.69 -11.52 8.64
N ARG A 79 -5.40 -11.58 8.26
CA ARG A 79 -4.32 -12.11 9.12
C ARG A 79 -3.47 -10.99 9.71
N VAL A 80 -3.13 -9.99 8.90
CA VAL A 80 -2.36 -8.81 9.31
C VAL A 80 -2.97 -7.58 8.68
N PRO A 81 -2.71 -6.37 9.23
CA PRO A 81 -3.08 -5.13 8.56
C PRO A 81 -2.41 -5.03 7.20
N VAL A 82 -3.18 -4.64 6.18
CA VAL A 82 -2.72 -4.45 4.81
C VAL A 82 -2.92 -2.99 4.42
N PHE A 83 -1.86 -2.36 3.94
CA PHE A 83 -1.84 -0.98 3.49
C PHE A 83 -1.39 -0.90 2.02
N GLY A 84 -2.18 -0.24 1.20
CA GLY A 84 -1.87 -0.05 -0.21
C GLY A 84 -1.74 1.42 -0.58
N VAL A 85 -0.69 1.77 -1.33
CA VAL A 85 -0.45 3.12 -1.81
C VAL A 85 -0.57 3.13 -3.33
N CYS A 86 -1.43 4.00 -3.89
CA CYS A 86 -1.67 4.16 -5.32
C CYS A 86 -2.03 2.82 -5.99
N LEU A 87 -1.15 2.21 -6.78
CA LEU A 87 -1.36 0.88 -7.37
C LEU A 87 -1.71 -0.17 -6.30
N GLY A 88 -1.09 -0.09 -5.12
CA GLY A 88 -1.39 -0.99 -4.00
C GLY A 88 -2.82 -0.84 -3.48
N GLN A 89 -3.32 0.38 -3.39
CA GLN A 89 -4.73 0.65 -3.03
C GLN A 89 -5.68 0.13 -4.11
N GLN A 90 -5.35 0.32 -5.37
CA GLN A 90 -6.12 -0.19 -6.49
C GLN A 90 -6.18 -1.74 -6.50
N ALA A 91 -5.05 -2.38 -6.21
CA ALA A 91 -4.97 -3.83 -6.06
C ALA A 91 -5.87 -4.34 -4.91
N LEU A 92 -5.87 -3.63 -3.79
CA LEU A 92 -6.74 -3.95 -2.65
C LEU A 92 -8.22 -3.86 -3.03
N VAL A 93 -8.60 -2.81 -3.76
CA VAL A 93 -9.98 -2.65 -4.25
C VAL A 93 -10.40 -3.81 -5.15
N GLU A 94 -9.56 -4.21 -6.10
CA GLU A 94 -9.88 -5.34 -6.99
C GLU A 94 -9.98 -6.67 -6.23
N VAL A 95 -9.09 -6.94 -5.30
CA VAL A 95 -9.15 -8.14 -4.45
C VAL A 95 -10.44 -8.18 -3.64
N CYS A 96 -10.92 -7.04 -3.18
CA CYS A 96 -12.18 -6.93 -2.44
C CYS A 96 -13.44 -6.92 -3.34
N GLY A 97 -13.30 -7.13 -4.65
CA GLY A 97 -14.41 -7.22 -5.59
C GLY A 97 -14.83 -5.88 -6.21
N GLY A 98 -14.10 -4.81 -5.96
CA GLY A 98 -14.29 -3.52 -6.61
C GLY A 98 -13.68 -3.47 -8.01
N ARG A 99 -13.81 -2.34 -8.67
CA ARG A 99 -13.27 -2.11 -10.01
C ARG A 99 -12.31 -0.94 -10.02
N VAL A 100 -11.28 -1.04 -10.85
CA VAL A 100 -10.35 0.05 -11.13
C VAL A 100 -10.55 0.47 -12.57
N VAL A 101 -10.85 1.74 -12.77
CA VAL A 101 -11.19 2.32 -14.06
C VAL A 101 -10.32 3.53 -14.36
N ARG A 102 -10.23 3.90 -15.63
CA ARG A 102 -9.51 5.10 -16.04
C ARG A 102 -10.28 6.33 -15.60
N ASN A 103 -9.59 7.25 -14.90
CA ASN A 103 -10.17 8.53 -14.54
C ASN A 103 -10.37 9.40 -15.79
N SER A 104 -11.51 10.07 -15.88
CA SER A 104 -11.78 11.06 -16.92
C SER A 104 -10.86 12.28 -16.86
N ARG A 105 -10.23 12.53 -15.71
CA ARG A 105 -9.25 13.59 -15.49
C ARG A 105 -7.91 13.01 -15.15
N LEU A 106 -6.88 13.32 -15.94
CA LEU A 106 -5.50 13.00 -15.60
C LEU A 106 -5.04 13.86 -14.43
N MET A 107 -4.53 13.20 -13.38
CA MET A 107 -4.08 13.84 -12.15
C MET A 107 -2.60 13.53 -11.92
N HIS A 108 -1.73 14.33 -12.54
CA HIS A 108 -0.28 14.25 -12.33
C HIS A 108 0.26 15.57 -11.79
N GLY A 109 0.79 15.51 -10.55
CA GLY A 109 1.39 16.68 -9.91
C GLY A 109 0.40 17.75 -9.47
N LYS A 110 -0.89 17.43 -9.36
CA LYS A 110 -1.93 18.32 -8.86
C LYS A 110 -2.31 17.96 -7.43
N THR A 111 -2.79 18.93 -6.68
CA THR A 111 -3.33 18.71 -5.34
C THR A 111 -4.86 18.67 -5.38
N SER A 112 -5.43 17.98 -4.40
CA SER A 112 -6.86 17.95 -4.13
C SER A 112 -7.13 17.96 -2.64
N LEU A 113 -8.28 18.49 -2.27
CA LEU A 113 -8.78 18.39 -0.90
C LEU A 113 -9.57 17.08 -0.76
N VAL A 114 -9.24 16.31 0.25
CA VAL A 114 -9.89 15.05 0.58
C VAL A 114 -10.58 15.19 1.93
N GLU A 115 -11.88 14.98 1.94
CA GLU A 115 -12.66 14.90 3.18
C GLU A 115 -12.60 13.47 3.74
N HIS A 116 -12.58 13.34 5.04
CA HIS A 116 -12.57 12.07 5.74
C HIS A 116 -13.34 12.14 7.07
N ASP A 117 -13.67 10.99 7.61
CA ASP A 117 -14.47 10.87 8.84
C ASP A 117 -13.63 10.90 10.14
N GLY A 118 -12.32 11.07 10.04
CA GLY A 118 -11.41 11.08 11.19
C GLY A 118 -11.18 9.72 11.85
N ARG A 119 -11.58 8.62 11.21
CA ARG A 119 -11.46 7.26 11.76
C ARG A 119 -10.24 6.52 11.22
N GLY A 120 -9.82 5.47 11.94
CA GLY A 120 -8.72 4.61 11.53
C GLY A 120 -7.45 5.40 11.25
N GLY A 121 -6.88 5.25 10.07
CA GLY A 121 -5.67 5.94 9.64
C GLY A 121 -5.81 7.46 9.51
N TYR A 122 -7.02 8.00 9.55
CA TYR A 122 -7.29 9.44 9.50
C TYR A 122 -7.45 10.09 10.86
N ALA A 123 -7.37 9.31 11.93
CA ALA A 123 -7.50 9.83 13.30
C ALA A 123 -6.42 10.89 13.58
N GLY A 124 -6.84 12.07 14.02
CA GLY A 124 -5.94 13.17 14.31
C GLY A 124 -5.48 14.00 13.11
N LEU A 125 -5.90 13.67 11.90
CA LEU A 125 -5.63 14.46 10.71
C LEU A 125 -6.71 15.52 10.48
N TRP A 126 -6.30 16.63 9.86
CA TRP A 126 -7.24 17.68 9.46
C TRP A 126 -8.17 17.19 8.34
N SER A 127 -9.43 17.61 8.37
CA SER A 127 -10.37 17.42 7.27
C SER A 127 -10.96 18.76 6.85
N PRO A 128 -10.89 19.19 5.57
CA PRO A 128 -10.27 18.44 4.46
C PRO A 128 -8.73 18.40 4.54
N LEU A 129 -8.15 17.33 4.02
CA LEU A 129 -6.70 17.15 3.90
C LEU A 129 -6.26 17.44 2.46
N GLU A 130 -5.26 18.29 2.28
CA GLU A 130 -4.66 18.51 0.97
C GLU A 130 -3.66 17.43 0.63
N VAL A 131 -3.86 16.76 -0.50
CA VAL A 131 -3.02 15.65 -0.95
C VAL A 131 -2.52 15.86 -2.37
N GLY A 132 -1.29 15.45 -2.64
CA GLY A 132 -0.74 15.36 -3.99
C GLY A 132 -1.30 14.14 -4.72
N ARG A 133 -1.63 14.30 -6.00
CA ARG A 133 -2.20 13.23 -6.83
C ARG A 133 -1.34 12.97 -8.05
N TYR A 134 -1.06 11.68 -8.30
CA TYR A 134 -0.22 11.19 -9.39
C TYR A 134 -0.82 9.88 -9.94
N HIS A 135 -2.05 9.94 -10.49
CA HIS A 135 -2.72 8.74 -10.96
C HIS A 135 -3.64 9.01 -12.16
N SER A 136 -3.75 8.02 -13.03
CA SER A 136 -4.69 7.98 -14.15
C SER A 136 -5.82 6.96 -13.95
N LEU A 137 -5.68 6.07 -12.98
CA LEU A 137 -6.68 5.08 -12.59
C LEU A 137 -7.31 5.44 -11.26
N VAL A 138 -8.57 5.06 -11.09
CA VAL A 138 -9.33 5.25 -9.85
C VAL A 138 -10.13 4.00 -9.52
N ALA A 139 -10.37 3.81 -8.23
CA ALA A 139 -11.32 2.83 -7.74
C ALA A 139 -12.75 3.34 -7.96
N GLU A 140 -13.63 2.47 -8.44
CA GLU A 140 -15.05 2.73 -8.64
C GLU A 140 -15.88 2.00 -7.58
#